data_0818ef8aa02dc116cb8ed4414b02f0f5
#
_entry.id   0818ef8aa02dc116cb8ed4414b02f0f5
#
_cell.length_a   1.000
_cell.length_b   1.000
_cell.length_c   1.000
_cell.angle_alpha   90.00
_cell.angle_beta   90.00
_cell.angle_gamma   90.00
#
_symmetry.space_group_name_H-M   'P 1'
#
loop_
_entity.id
_entity.type
_entity.pdbx_description
1 polymer ?
#
loop_
_entity_poly.entity_id
_entity_poly.type
_entity_poly.pdbx_seq_one_letter_code
_entity_poly.pdbx_strand_id
1 'polypeptide(L)'
;MKALKLVALTALLASAAACGGSDSTTSTSPSVTVGPTTVLFEGTVDPRGFAFYSFQVQQTGNVNLMLASVSSSTAPGTTSNVTLGLSIGVPSGTDCTIQNAAPASAGLTSQLVVNMTPGLYCARVYDIGNLKSTVNFAVRIVHT
;
A
#
# COMPACT_ATOMS: atom_id res chain seq x y z
N MET A 1 -46.70 -55.57 -13.00
CA MET A 1 -47.97 -55.39 -13.74
C MET A 1 -48.04 -53.95 -14.24
N LYS A 2 -48.25 -53.84 -15.58
CA LYS A 2 -48.82 -52.71 -16.35
C LYS A 2 -48.00 -51.36 -16.27
N ALA A 3 -47.67 -50.74 -17.29
CA ALA A 3 -47.80 -50.71 -18.77
C ALA A 3 -47.27 -49.31 -19.15
N LEU A 4 -46.28 -49.24 -19.97
CA LEU A 4 -46.20 -48.79 -21.36
C LEU A 4 -47.16 -47.63 -21.72
N LYS A 5 -46.56 -46.46 -22.02
CA LYS A 5 -47.02 -45.58 -23.08
C LYS A 5 -45.86 -44.76 -23.68
N LEU A 6 -45.46 -45.15 -24.87
CA LEU A 6 -44.78 -44.37 -25.88
C LEU A 6 -45.69 -43.20 -26.32
N VAL A 7 -45.14 -42.00 -26.47
CA VAL A 7 -45.61 -41.05 -27.47
C VAL A 7 -44.37 -40.39 -28.10
N ALA A 8 -44.16 -40.75 -29.35
CA ALA A 8 -43.31 -40.06 -30.30
C ALA A 8 -44.12 -38.88 -30.86
N LEU A 9 -43.46 -37.77 -31.14
CA LEU A 9 -43.70 -36.99 -32.35
C LEU A 9 -42.86 -35.67 -32.35
N THR A 10 -42.12 -35.62 -33.36
CA THR A 10 -41.86 -34.68 -34.47
C THR A 10 -40.74 -33.67 -34.29
N ALA A 11 -39.81 -33.86 -35.21
CA ALA A 11 -38.76 -32.97 -35.62
C ALA A 11 -39.31 -31.65 -36.16
N LEU A 12 -38.66 -30.53 -35.77
CA LEU A 12 -38.64 -29.32 -36.56
C LEU A 12 -37.20 -28.86 -36.74
N LEU A 13 -36.68 -29.06 -37.93
CA LEU A 13 -35.47 -28.39 -38.41
C LEU A 13 -35.80 -26.92 -38.65
N ALA A 14 -35.10 -26.03 -37.91
CA ALA A 14 -34.98 -24.65 -38.30
C ALA A 14 -33.50 -24.32 -38.47
N SER A 15 -33.09 -24.32 -39.73
CA SER A 15 -31.82 -23.77 -40.19
C SER A 15 -31.85 -22.22 -40.06
N ALA A 16 -31.10 -21.67 -39.17
CA ALA A 16 -30.86 -20.23 -39.09
C ALA A 16 -29.42 -19.95 -39.53
N ALA A 17 -29.33 -19.09 -40.52
CA ALA A 17 -28.13 -18.69 -41.25
C ALA A 17 -27.03 -18.12 -40.35
N ALA A 18 -25.81 -18.56 -40.66
CA ALA A 18 -24.58 -17.96 -40.17
C ALA A 18 -24.45 -16.55 -40.73
N CYS A 19 -24.59 -15.54 -39.88
CA CYS A 19 -23.95 -14.23 -40.09
C CYS A 19 -22.55 -14.28 -39.53
N GLY A 20 -21.59 -14.53 -40.41
CA GLY A 20 -20.18 -14.29 -40.11
C GLY A 20 -19.92 -12.78 -40.01
N GLY A 21 -19.87 -12.27 -38.82
CA GLY A 21 -19.31 -10.99 -38.48
C GLY A 21 -18.13 -11.27 -37.58
N SER A 22 -16.92 -11.21 -38.14
CA SER A 22 -15.69 -11.17 -37.33
C SER A 22 -15.53 -9.76 -36.74
N ASP A 23 -16.38 -9.43 -35.78
CA ASP A 23 -16.11 -8.31 -34.91
C ASP A 23 -15.05 -8.76 -33.90
N SER A 24 -13.81 -8.45 -34.22
CA SER A 24 -12.72 -8.40 -33.25
C SER A 24 -13.07 -7.30 -32.25
N THR A 25 -13.98 -7.59 -31.32
CA THR A 25 -14.15 -6.77 -30.13
C THR A 25 -12.87 -6.90 -29.34
N THR A 26 -11.96 -5.97 -29.58
CA THR A 26 -10.86 -5.68 -28.67
C THR A 26 -11.51 -5.35 -27.34
N SER A 27 -11.58 -6.32 -26.45
CA SER A 27 -12.03 -6.12 -25.07
C SER A 27 -10.99 -5.25 -24.40
N THR A 28 -11.17 -3.94 -24.50
CA THR A 28 -10.43 -2.97 -23.70
C THR A 28 -10.95 -3.14 -22.27
N SER A 29 -10.30 -4.01 -21.49
CA SER A 29 -10.52 -4.02 -20.05
C SER A 29 -10.34 -2.60 -19.54
N PRO A 30 -11.33 -2.02 -18.83
CA PRO A 30 -11.13 -0.71 -18.24
C PRO A 30 -9.95 -0.82 -17.26
N SER A 31 -8.85 -0.13 -17.55
CA SER A 31 -7.76 -0.02 -16.60
C SER A 31 -8.26 0.89 -15.46
N VAL A 32 -8.55 0.29 -14.33
CA VAL A 32 -8.85 1.03 -13.10
C VAL A 32 -7.55 1.68 -12.66
N THR A 33 -7.41 2.97 -12.87
CA THR A 33 -6.31 3.75 -12.31
C THR A 33 -6.63 3.96 -10.83
N VAL A 34 -5.93 3.26 -9.96
CA VAL A 34 -6.00 3.51 -8.51
C VAL A 34 -5.26 4.82 -8.25
N GLY A 35 -5.96 5.80 -7.71
CA GLY A 35 -5.35 7.06 -7.31
C GLY A 35 -4.40 6.91 -6.11
N PRO A 36 -3.56 7.93 -5.82
CA PRO A 36 -2.66 7.86 -4.69
C PRO A 36 -3.44 7.78 -3.37
N THR A 37 -3.02 6.85 -2.52
CA THR A 37 -3.51 6.68 -1.16
C THR A 37 -2.58 7.41 -0.20
N THR A 38 -3.16 8.14 0.75
CA THR A 38 -2.40 8.80 1.83
C THR A 38 -2.73 8.13 3.16
N VAL A 39 -1.70 7.70 3.87
CA VAL A 39 -1.79 7.12 5.21
C VAL A 39 -1.02 8.01 6.18
N LEU A 40 -1.58 8.23 7.37
CA LEU A 40 -0.89 8.83 8.49
C LEU A 40 -0.45 7.72 9.45
N PHE A 41 0.86 7.62 9.66
CA PHE A 41 1.47 6.72 10.62
C PHE A 41 2.01 7.52 11.80
N GLU A 42 1.39 7.35 12.95
CA GLU A 42 1.74 8.04 14.18
C GLU A 42 2.20 7.02 15.23
N GLY A 43 3.07 7.46 16.11
CA GLY A 43 3.58 6.62 17.18
C GLY A 43 4.64 7.30 18.02
N THR A 44 5.35 6.46 18.78
CA THR A 44 6.48 6.89 19.63
C THR A 44 7.74 6.13 19.25
N VAL A 45 8.88 6.79 19.43
CA VAL A 45 10.20 6.16 19.34
C VAL A 45 10.96 6.44 20.61
N ASP A 46 11.40 5.36 21.26
CA ASP A 46 12.29 5.40 22.41
C ASP A 46 13.75 5.55 21.96
N PRO A 47 14.66 6.01 22.84
CA PRO A 47 16.08 5.92 22.60
C PRO A 47 16.52 4.50 22.21
N ARG A 48 17.20 4.36 21.07
CA ARG A 48 17.59 3.10 20.42
C ARG A 48 16.41 2.22 19.97
N GLY A 49 15.20 2.78 19.98
CA GLY A 49 13.96 2.08 19.58
C GLY A 49 13.55 2.38 18.15
N PHE A 50 12.46 1.73 17.76
CA PHE A 50 11.80 1.95 16.49
C PHE A 50 10.30 1.68 16.58
N ALA A 51 9.58 2.18 15.59
CA ALA A 51 8.20 1.81 15.30
C ALA A 51 8.06 1.56 13.78
N PHE A 52 7.13 0.71 13.37
CA PHE A 52 6.85 0.48 11.95
C PHE A 52 5.36 0.31 11.68
N TYR A 53 4.97 0.57 10.43
CA TYR A 53 3.63 0.42 9.92
C TYR A 53 3.68 -0.28 8.57
N SER A 54 2.83 -1.29 8.36
CA SER A 54 2.75 -2.03 7.09
C SER A 54 1.64 -1.48 6.20
N PHE A 55 1.91 -1.38 4.91
CA PHE A 55 0.97 -0.88 3.90
C PHE A 55 1.11 -1.65 2.59
N GLN A 56 0.04 -1.65 1.79
CA GLN A 56 -0.03 -2.35 0.52
C GLN A 56 0.13 -1.37 -0.64
N VAL A 57 1.14 -1.56 -1.50
CA VAL A 57 1.26 -0.91 -2.80
C VAL A 57 0.49 -1.74 -3.82
N GLN A 58 -0.45 -1.12 -4.53
CA GLN A 58 -1.32 -1.83 -5.49
C GLN A 58 -0.82 -1.71 -6.94
N GLN A 59 -0.14 -0.63 -7.27
CA GLN A 59 0.41 -0.37 -8.59
C GLN A 59 1.86 0.11 -8.48
N THR A 60 2.66 -0.17 -9.52
CA THR A 60 4.02 0.37 -9.58
C THR A 60 3.99 1.88 -9.58
N GLY A 61 4.72 2.49 -8.65
CA GLY A 61 4.78 3.93 -8.50
C GLY A 61 5.68 4.37 -7.37
N ASN A 62 5.74 5.67 -7.16
CA ASN A 62 6.53 6.24 -6.08
C ASN A 62 5.79 6.11 -4.75
N VAL A 63 6.49 5.61 -3.75
CA VAL A 63 6.11 5.69 -2.35
C VAL A 63 6.90 6.85 -1.74
N ASN A 64 6.16 7.79 -1.16
CA ASN A 64 6.72 9.01 -0.59
C ASN A 64 6.50 8.99 0.92
N LEU A 65 7.57 9.07 1.68
CA LEU A 65 7.55 9.20 3.14
C LEU A 65 7.96 10.61 3.54
N MET A 66 7.14 11.22 4.39
CA MET A 66 7.38 12.54 4.96
C MET A 66 7.21 12.49 6.47
N LEU A 67 8.29 12.71 7.20
CA LEU A 67 8.23 12.95 8.65
C LEU A 67 7.63 14.35 8.87
N ALA A 68 6.32 14.38 9.16
CA ALA A 68 5.58 15.63 9.25
C ALA A 68 5.80 16.34 10.57
N SER A 69 5.96 15.59 11.67
CA SER A 69 6.21 16.16 12.98
C SER A 69 7.03 15.24 13.88
N VAL A 70 7.80 15.85 14.77
CA VAL A 70 8.40 15.21 15.93
C VAL A 70 8.17 16.13 17.13
N SER A 71 7.71 15.55 18.24
CA SER A 71 7.46 16.29 19.48
C SER A 71 7.95 15.50 20.69
N SER A 72 8.23 16.21 21.79
CA SER A 72 8.56 15.55 23.05
C SER A 72 7.33 14.78 23.58
N SER A 73 7.54 13.55 24.05
CA SER A 73 6.48 12.78 24.71
C SER A 73 6.12 13.33 26.10
N THR A 74 7.08 14.01 26.77
CA THR A 74 6.88 14.59 28.12
C THR A 74 6.32 16.01 28.09
N ALA A 75 6.38 16.70 26.93
CA ALA A 75 5.82 18.04 26.73
C ALA A 75 5.06 18.09 25.40
N PRO A 76 3.81 17.56 25.35
CA PRO A 76 3.00 17.54 24.13
C PRO A 76 2.84 18.94 23.54
N GLY A 77 2.97 19.06 22.21
CA GLY A 77 2.91 20.34 21.49
C GLY A 77 4.24 21.09 21.39
N THR A 78 5.29 20.64 22.08
CA THR A 78 6.62 21.18 21.88
C THR A 78 7.31 20.48 20.71
N THR A 79 7.55 21.21 19.61
CA THR A 79 8.28 20.69 18.46
C THR A 79 9.71 20.31 18.85
N SER A 80 10.18 19.19 18.33
CA SER A 80 11.53 18.72 18.52
C SER A 80 12.28 18.75 17.18
N ASN A 81 13.46 19.36 17.17
CA ASN A 81 14.33 19.40 15.99
C ASN A 81 15.24 18.16 15.90
N VAL A 82 14.76 17.03 16.40
CA VAL A 82 15.51 15.78 16.38
C VAL A 82 15.43 15.15 14.99
N THR A 83 16.54 14.60 14.52
CA THR A 83 16.61 13.79 13.30
C THR A 83 16.36 12.34 13.66
N LEU A 84 15.43 11.68 12.96
CA LEU A 84 15.15 10.26 13.07
C LEU A 84 15.59 9.54 11.80
N GLY A 85 15.73 8.23 11.87
CA GLY A 85 15.85 7.39 10.68
C GLY A 85 14.46 7.11 10.13
N LEU A 86 14.28 7.33 8.83
CA LEU A 86 13.07 7.00 8.09
C LEU A 86 13.43 5.95 7.04
N SER A 87 12.68 4.85 6.98
CA SER A 87 13.00 3.78 6.05
C SER A 87 11.77 3.10 5.46
N ILE A 88 11.97 2.46 4.31
CA ILE A 88 11.03 1.54 3.67
C ILE A 88 11.69 0.17 3.58
N GLY A 89 10.90 -0.87 3.79
CA GLY A 89 11.35 -2.25 3.70
C GLY A 89 10.21 -3.24 3.55
N VAL A 90 10.50 -4.49 3.90
CA VAL A 90 9.54 -5.59 3.85
C VAL A 90 9.28 -6.08 5.28
N PRO A 91 7.98 -6.29 5.65
CA PRO A 91 7.64 -6.82 6.97
C PRO A 91 8.28 -8.18 7.21
N SER A 92 8.83 -8.36 8.41
CA SER A 92 9.46 -9.61 8.85
C SER A 92 9.10 -9.87 10.32
N GLY A 93 8.02 -10.61 10.55
CA GLY A 93 7.50 -10.84 11.89
C GLY A 93 7.11 -9.53 12.60
N THR A 94 7.77 -9.22 13.70
CA THR A 94 7.56 -7.99 14.50
C THR A 94 8.51 -6.86 14.12
N ASP A 95 9.15 -6.93 12.96
CA ASP A 95 10.12 -5.95 12.47
C ASP A 95 9.89 -5.62 10.99
N CYS A 96 10.63 -4.64 10.50
CA CYS A 96 10.65 -4.18 9.11
C CYS A 96 12.08 -4.28 8.60
N THR A 97 12.34 -5.24 7.70
CA THR A 97 13.65 -5.39 7.05
C THR A 97 13.90 -4.24 6.09
N ILE A 98 14.84 -3.38 6.44
CA ILE A 98 15.11 -2.13 5.72
C ILE A 98 15.71 -2.41 4.34
N GLN A 99 15.14 -1.78 3.31
CA GLN A 99 15.66 -1.76 1.94
C GLN A 99 16.22 -0.39 1.56
N ASN A 100 15.54 0.68 1.95
CA ASN A 100 15.94 2.06 1.70
C ASN A 100 15.76 2.86 2.97
N ALA A 101 16.70 3.74 3.28
CA ALA A 101 16.64 4.58 4.46
C ALA A 101 17.29 5.95 4.21
N ALA A 102 16.80 6.95 4.94
CA ALA A 102 17.36 8.29 4.99
C ALA A 102 17.19 8.89 6.38
N PRO A 103 18.12 9.75 6.83
CA PRO A 103 17.88 10.60 7.99
C PRO A 103 16.81 11.63 7.63
N ALA A 104 15.89 11.89 8.57
CA ALA A 104 14.75 12.78 8.36
C ALA A 104 14.58 13.68 9.58
N SER A 105 14.39 14.96 9.34
CA SER A 105 13.88 15.92 10.31
C SER A 105 12.47 16.33 9.92
N ALA A 106 11.62 16.70 10.89
CA ALA A 106 10.26 17.11 10.62
C ALA A 106 10.21 18.24 9.58
N GLY A 107 9.34 18.10 8.57
CA GLY A 107 9.24 19.03 7.47
C GLY A 107 8.00 18.83 6.61
N LEU A 108 7.87 19.65 5.55
CA LEU A 108 6.71 19.67 4.67
C LEU A 108 6.95 18.96 3.33
N THR A 109 8.14 18.44 3.12
CA THR A 109 8.53 17.73 1.89
C THR A 109 8.90 16.29 2.21
N SER A 110 8.70 15.39 1.25
CA SER A 110 9.10 13.99 1.39
C SER A 110 10.62 13.86 1.51
N GLN A 111 11.09 13.19 2.55
CA GLN A 111 12.51 12.96 2.79
C GLN A 111 12.98 11.61 2.20
N LEU A 112 12.06 10.68 1.96
CA LEU A 112 12.35 9.41 1.32
C LEU A 112 11.34 9.14 0.22
N VAL A 113 11.83 8.96 -1.00
CA VAL A 113 11.02 8.63 -2.18
C VAL A 113 11.62 7.40 -2.84
N VAL A 114 10.82 6.34 -3.00
CA VAL A 114 11.27 5.07 -3.58
C VAL A 114 10.23 4.59 -4.58
N ASN A 115 10.67 4.19 -5.77
CA ASN A 115 9.78 3.54 -6.73
C ASN A 115 9.61 2.07 -6.33
N MET A 116 8.35 1.66 -6.14
CA MET A 116 7.99 0.33 -5.65
C MET A 116 7.04 -0.36 -6.64
N THR A 117 7.12 -1.69 -6.69
CA THR A 117 6.17 -2.54 -7.41
C THR A 117 5.04 -2.97 -6.48
N PRO A 118 3.92 -3.52 -7.01
CA PRO A 118 2.86 -4.06 -6.16
C PRO A 118 3.40 -5.05 -5.13
N GLY A 119 3.00 -4.87 -3.86
CA GLY A 119 3.48 -5.71 -2.76
C GLY A 119 3.15 -5.15 -1.38
N LEU A 120 3.45 -5.94 -0.36
CA LEU A 120 3.34 -5.55 1.04
C LEU A 120 4.68 -4.99 1.52
N TYR A 121 4.65 -3.77 2.03
CA TYR A 121 5.82 -3.04 2.50
C TYR A 121 5.60 -2.49 3.91
N CYS A 122 6.68 -1.99 4.50
CA CYS A 122 6.61 -1.30 5.79
C CYS A 122 7.42 0.00 5.74
N ALA A 123 6.87 1.02 6.39
CA ALA A 123 7.60 2.22 6.78
C ALA A 123 8.09 2.04 8.21
N ARG A 124 9.34 2.35 8.49
CA ARG A 124 9.94 2.28 9.82
C ARG A 124 10.53 3.62 10.19
N VAL A 125 10.25 4.06 11.41
CA VAL A 125 10.85 5.22 12.06
C VAL A 125 11.71 4.70 13.20
N TYR A 126 12.94 5.17 13.32
CA TYR A 126 13.87 4.67 14.33
C TYR A 126 14.84 5.74 14.81
N ASP A 127 15.36 5.55 16.02
CA ASP A 127 16.43 6.39 16.55
C ASP A 127 17.74 6.05 15.84
N ILE A 128 18.41 7.09 15.32
CA ILE A 128 19.76 6.99 14.75
C ILE A 128 20.87 7.14 15.79
N GLY A 129 20.52 7.10 17.09
CA GLY A 129 21.45 7.19 18.21
C GLY A 129 21.56 8.59 18.81
N ASN A 130 20.62 9.49 18.53
CA ASN A 130 20.64 10.87 19.02
C ASN A 130 19.50 11.20 19.98
N LEU A 131 18.55 10.29 20.21
CA LEU A 131 17.47 10.48 21.18
C LEU A 131 17.99 10.34 22.62
N LYS A 132 17.58 11.29 23.46
CA LYS A 132 17.80 11.25 24.90
C LYS A 132 16.54 10.89 25.69
N SER A 133 15.38 10.99 25.07
CA SER A 133 14.05 10.66 25.62
C SER A 133 13.12 10.25 24.51
N THR A 134 12.03 9.59 24.88
CA THR A 134 10.96 9.20 23.95
C THR A 134 10.38 10.41 23.23
N VAL A 135 10.14 10.27 21.94
CA VAL A 135 9.49 11.29 21.11
C VAL A 135 8.24 10.71 20.46
N ASN A 136 7.23 11.56 20.25
CA ASN A 136 6.11 11.28 19.36
C ASN A 136 6.48 11.72 17.95
N PHE A 137 6.00 10.98 16.97
CA PHE A 137 6.19 11.31 15.55
C PHE A 137 4.89 11.16 14.76
N ALA A 138 4.82 11.85 13.63
CA ALA A 138 3.83 11.62 12.60
C ALA A 138 4.53 11.54 11.23
N VAL A 139 4.29 10.46 10.50
CA VAL A 139 4.78 10.23 9.14
C VAL A 139 3.60 10.15 8.19
N ARG A 140 3.63 10.95 7.13
CA ARG A 140 2.71 10.82 6.01
C ARG A 140 3.33 9.91 4.96
N ILE A 141 2.59 8.85 4.60
CA ILE A 141 2.95 7.88 3.57
C ILE A 141 1.98 8.09 2.41
N VAL A 142 2.51 8.36 1.21
CA VAL A 142 1.71 8.47 -0.01
C VAL A 142 2.18 7.38 -0.98
N HIS A 143 1.24 6.54 -1.43
CA HIS A 143 1.53 5.42 -2.34
C HIS A 143 0.34 5.14 -3.28
N THR A 144 0.54 4.36 -4.31
CA THR A 144 -0.48 3.89 -5.29
C THR A 144 -0.86 2.43 -5.06
#